data_98c55c3fdf75a22eafb835abb8f4b780
#
_entry.id   98c55c3fdf75a22eafb835abb8f4b780
#
_cell.length_a   1.000
_cell.length_b   1.000
_cell.length_c   1.000
_cell.angle_alpha   90.00
_cell.angle_beta   90.00
_cell.angle_gamma   90.00
#
_symmetry.space_group_name_H-M   'P 1'
#
loop_
_entity.id
_entity.type
_entity.pdbx_description
1 polymer ?
#
loop_
_entity_poly.entity_id
_entity_poly.type
_entity_poly.pdbx_seq_one_letter_code
_entity_poly.pdbx_strand_id
1 'polypeptide(L)'
;MLNAIKDIPEAKLYSIDRAKGWNRNPTQIKIGWLVGEKFPELMNKWTLYTGVNTAEVIEKIGNNIDFVYIDTVHFCPGEMLNWLEILPFLKEEAVVVFHDAYLMFLRDYKKIENFSNNQLLSYIRGQLILPSYGNMVFSRNIGGLKLSRNQKNYYKHYFMALGTQWNYLPEEYDLKILR
;
A
#
# COMPACT_ATOMS: atom_id res chain seq x y z
N MET A 1 12.25 5.04 -4.22
CA MET A 1 11.45 4.72 -5.42
C MET A 1 11.72 5.70 -6.55
N LEU A 2 11.47 7.00 -6.41
CA LEU A 2 11.60 7.97 -7.52
C LEU A 2 12.99 7.92 -8.19
N ASN A 3 14.08 7.91 -7.41
CA ASN A 3 15.43 7.76 -7.96
C ASN A 3 15.66 6.43 -8.73
N ALA A 4 14.94 5.36 -8.38
CA ALA A 4 15.08 4.08 -9.07
C ALA A 4 14.49 4.09 -10.50
N ILE A 5 13.57 4.99 -10.78
CA ILE A 5 12.92 5.11 -12.09
C ILE A 5 13.46 6.30 -12.91
N LYS A 6 14.49 6.99 -12.43
CA LYS A 6 14.98 8.24 -13.06
C LYS A 6 15.34 8.05 -14.54
N ASP A 7 16.00 6.95 -14.85
CA ASP A 7 16.52 6.64 -16.18
C ASP A 7 15.54 5.83 -17.07
N ILE A 8 14.32 5.59 -16.59
CA ILE A 8 13.27 4.90 -17.33
C ILE A 8 12.32 5.95 -17.90
N PRO A 9 12.32 6.24 -19.22
CA PRO A 9 11.61 7.40 -19.80
C PRO A 9 10.12 7.46 -19.43
N GLU A 10 9.40 6.35 -19.62
CA GLU A 10 7.94 6.28 -19.46
C GLU A 10 7.48 6.01 -18.03
N ALA A 11 8.43 5.76 -17.10
CA ALA A 11 8.05 5.45 -15.73
C ALA A 11 7.51 6.68 -15.00
N LYS A 12 6.42 6.47 -14.28
CA LYS A 12 5.76 7.46 -13.41
C LYS A 12 5.60 6.88 -12.01
N LEU A 13 5.74 7.73 -11.02
CA LEU A 13 5.46 7.41 -9.62
C LEU A 13 4.24 8.22 -9.17
N TYR A 14 3.26 7.54 -8.63
CA TYR A 14 2.12 8.15 -7.97
C TYR A 14 2.21 7.90 -6.48
N SER A 15 1.99 8.92 -5.68
CA SER A 15 1.90 8.81 -4.22
C SER A 15 0.54 9.30 -3.77
N ILE A 16 -0.09 8.56 -2.88
CA ILE A 16 -1.40 8.88 -2.33
C ILE A 16 -1.25 8.95 -0.81
N ASP A 17 -1.71 10.03 -0.21
CA ASP A 17 -1.71 10.20 1.24
C ASP A 17 -3.03 10.81 1.67
N ARG A 18 -3.73 10.17 2.60
CA ARG A 18 -4.99 10.66 3.16
C ARG A 18 -4.81 11.95 3.96
N ALA A 19 -3.65 12.17 4.53
CA ALA A 19 -3.36 13.38 5.27
C ALA A 19 -3.25 14.61 4.34
N LYS A 20 -3.72 15.75 4.83
CA LYS A 20 -3.59 17.04 4.13
C LYS A 20 -2.32 17.79 4.50
N GLY A 21 -1.62 17.36 5.54
CA GLY A 21 -0.40 17.97 6.05
C GLY A 21 0.27 17.11 7.11
N TRP A 22 1.45 17.52 7.54
CA TRP A 22 2.19 16.82 8.57
C TRP A 22 1.47 16.92 9.93
N ASN A 23 1.17 15.81 10.58
CA ASN A 23 0.38 15.73 11.83
C ASN A 23 0.89 16.59 12.99
N ARG A 24 2.18 16.93 13.02
CA ARG A 24 2.78 17.79 14.08
C ARG A 24 2.71 19.27 13.75
N ASN A 25 2.61 19.63 12.48
CA ASN A 25 2.47 21.02 12.03
C ASN A 25 1.84 21.10 10.63
N PRO A 26 0.52 20.85 10.52
CA PRO A 26 -0.16 20.74 9.22
C PRO A 26 -0.15 22.05 8.40
N THR A 27 0.15 23.17 9.04
CA THR A 27 0.15 24.49 8.36
C THR A 27 1.50 24.87 7.77
N GLN A 28 2.59 24.26 8.20
CA GLN A 28 3.94 24.67 7.83
C GLN A 28 4.64 23.72 6.87
N ILE A 29 4.37 22.40 6.94
CA ILE A 29 5.06 21.42 6.12
C ILE A 29 4.05 20.70 5.24
N LYS A 30 4.17 20.89 3.93
CA LYS A 30 3.38 20.17 2.93
C LYS A 30 3.91 18.72 2.80
N ILE A 31 3.01 17.76 2.68
CA ILE A 31 3.39 16.38 2.33
C ILE A 31 4.18 16.41 1.03
N GLY A 32 5.27 15.65 0.98
CA GLY A 32 6.11 15.57 -0.23
C GLY A 32 7.08 16.73 -0.46
N TRP A 33 7.11 17.77 0.40
CA TRP A 33 7.99 18.92 0.23
C TRP A 33 9.47 18.54 0.00
N LEU A 34 9.95 17.53 0.72
CA LEU A 34 11.34 17.06 0.63
C LEU A 34 11.66 16.49 -0.76
N VAL A 35 10.70 15.92 -1.44
CA VAL A 35 10.90 15.42 -2.81
C VAL A 35 11.19 16.56 -3.76
N GLY A 36 10.41 17.64 -3.68
CA GLY A 36 10.64 18.84 -4.49
C GLY A 36 11.98 19.53 -4.21
N GLU A 37 12.46 19.47 -2.96
CA GLU A 37 13.76 20.04 -2.61
C GLU A 37 14.96 19.18 -3.02
N LYS A 38 14.83 17.84 -2.87
CA LYS A 38 15.95 16.91 -3.07
C LYS A 38 16.03 16.34 -4.48
N PHE A 39 14.92 16.33 -5.20
CA PHE A 39 14.81 15.73 -6.54
C PHE A 39 14.00 16.61 -7.49
N PRO A 40 14.29 17.92 -7.60
CA PRO A 40 13.51 18.85 -8.43
C PRO A 40 13.48 18.41 -9.91
N GLU A 41 14.54 17.77 -10.39
CA GLU A 41 14.67 17.25 -11.77
C GLU A 41 13.75 16.06 -12.06
N LEU A 42 13.23 15.39 -11.03
CA LEU A 42 12.35 14.22 -11.15
C LEU A 42 10.87 14.56 -10.94
N MET A 43 10.52 15.83 -10.73
CA MET A 43 9.15 16.24 -10.45
C MET A 43 8.18 15.93 -11.60
N ASN A 44 8.67 15.88 -12.83
CA ASN A 44 7.89 15.47 -14.00
C ASN A 44 7.52 13.98 -14.03
N LYS A 45 8.20 13.18 -13.22
CA LYS A 45 7.92 11.74 -13.05
C LYS A 45 7.07 11.42 -11.83
N TRP A 46 6.72 12.40 -11.02
CA TRP A 46 6.02 12.20 -9.77
C TRP A 46 4.71 12.99 -9.69
N THR A 47 3.67 12.31 -9.26
CA THR A 47 2.37 12.92 -8.95
C THR A 47 1.98 12.56 -7.52
N LEU A 48 1.62 13.57 -6.73
CA LEU A 48 1.19 13.40 -5.35
C LEU A 48 -0.28 13.78 -5.20
N TYR A 49 -1.06 12.88 -4.67
CA TYR A 49 -2.44 13.12 -4.22
C TYR A 49 -2.48 13.17 -2.69
N THR A 50 -3.03 14.24 -2.12
CA THR A 50 -3.15 14.40 -0.66
C THR A 50 -4.59 14.68 -0.24
N GLY A 51 -4.96 14.20 0.95
CA GLY A 51 -6.29 14.36 1.51
C GLY A 51 -7.37 13.55 0.81
N VAL A 52 -6.96 12.46 0.15
CA VAL A 52 -7.83 11.55 -0.62
C VAL A 52 -7.50 10.09 -0.30
N ASN A 53 -8.45 9.21 -0.52
CA ASN A 53 -8.24 7.76 -0.47
C ASN A 53 -7.86 7.23 -1.86
N THR A 54 -7.30 6.02 -1.89
CA THR A 54 -6.90 5.34 -3.13
C THR A 54 -8.04 5.23 -4.13
N ALA A 55 -9.23 4.82 -3.68
CA ALA A 55 -10.41 4.65 -4.51
C ALA A 55 -10.82 5.91 -5.29
N GLU A 56 -10.54 7.11 -4.74
CA GLU A 56 -10.92 8.38 -5.37
C GLU A 56 -10.03 8.77 -6.56
N VAL A 57 -8.84 8.18 -6.64
CA VAL A 57 -7.82 8.59 -7.61
C VAL A 57 -7.28 7.46 -8.47
N ILE A 58 -7.54 6.21 -8.11
CA ILE A 58 -6.94 5.05 -8.81
C ILE A 58 -7.32 5.00 -10.30
N GLU A 59 -8.53 5.38 -10.66
CA GLU A 59 -8.96 5.47 -12.06
C GLU A 59 -8.17 6.52 -12.87
N LYS A 60 -7.76 7.63 -12.21
CA LYS A 60 -6.93 8.68 -12.83
C LYS A 60 -5.48 8.21 -13.04
N ILE A 61 -5.00 7.32 -12.19
CA ILE A 61 -3.69 6.65 -12.34
C ILE A 61 -3.76 5.67 -13.50
N GLY A 62 -4.88 4.97 -13.63
CA GLY A 62 -5.16 4.05 -14.73
C GLY A 62 -4.65 2.64 -14.51
N ASN A 63 -4.79 1.83 -15.55
CA ASN A 63 -4.44 0.42 -15.56
C ASN A 63 -2.93 0.19 -15.80
N ASN A 64 -2.51 -1.06 -15.69
CA ASN A 64 -1.13 -1.50 -15.95
C ASN A 64 -0.11 -1.05 -14.90
N ILE A 65 -0.53 -0.93 -13.66
CA ILE A 65 0.37 -0.67 -12.53
C ILE A 65 1.26 -1.91 -12.32
N ASP A 66 2.58 -1.73 -12.40
CA ASP A 66 3.55 -2.82 -12.29
C ASP A 66 4.21 -2.94 -10.91
N PHE A 67 4.11 -1.89 -10.09
CA PHE A 67 4.64 -1.86 -8.73
C PHE A 67 3.72 -1.09 -7.80
N VAL A 68 3.47 -1.63 -6.60
CA VAL A 68 2.72 -0.97 -5.53
C VAL A 68 3.45 -1.13 -4.21
N TYR A 69 3.51 -0.05 -3.43
CA TYR A 69 3.97 -0.05 -2.05
C TYR A 69 2.81 0.41 -1.17
N ILE A 70 2.37 -0.45 -0.26
CA ILE A 70 1.25 -0.20 0.65
C ILE A 70 1.79 0.02 2.06
N ASP A 71 1.54 1.20 2.60
CA ASP A 71 1.92 1.63 3.94
C ASP A 71 0.80 2.52 4.47
N THR A 72 -0.25 1.91 4.97
CA THR A 72 -1.47 2.61 5.39
C THR A 72 -1.83 2.28 6.84
N VAL A 73 -3.05 1.86 7.08
CA VAL A 73 -3.53 1.47 8.41
C VAL A 73 -3.37 -0.04 8.59
N HIS A 74 -2.40 -0.46 9.34
CA HIS A 74 -1.94 -1.86 9.44
C HIS A 74 -2.93 -2.84 10.10
N PHE A 75 -4.13 -2.40 10.39
CA PHE A 75 -5.17 -3.21 11.06
C PHE A 75 -6.29 -3.58 10.10
N CYS A 76 -6.86 -4.76 10.31
CA CYS A 76 -8.00 -5.22 9.53
C CYS A 76 -9.21 -4.27 9.75
N PRO A 77 -9.87 -3.78 8.68
CA PRO A 77 -9.74 -4.18 7.28
C PRO A 77 -8.78 -3.31 6.42
N GLY A 78 -8.06 -2.36 7.01
CA GLY A 78 -7.25 -1.33 6.36
C GLY A 78 -6.62 -1.70 5.02
N GLU A 79 -5.41 -2.27 5.02
CA GLU A 79 -4.74 -2.64 3.77
C GLU A 79 -5.49 -3.66 2.93
N MET A 80 -6.41 -4.46 3.51
CA MET A 80 -7.25 -5.37 2.74
C MET A 80 -8.17 -4.60 1.79
N LEU A 81 -8.76 -3.49 2.25
CA LEU A 81 -9.57 -2.63 1.41
C LEU A 81 -8.72 -1.97 0.34
N ASN A 82 -7.57 -1.39 0.71
CA ASN A 82 -6.64 -0.80 -0.26
C ASN A 82 -6.16 -1.83 -1.30
N TRP A 83 -5.87 -3.05 -0.89
CA TRP A 83 -5.54 -4.14 -1.80
C TRP A 83 -6.65 -4.38 -2.83
N LEU A 84 -7.88 -4.52 -2.38
CA LEU A 84 -9.03 -4.80 -3.25
C LEU A 84 -9.32 -3.64 -4.21
N GLU A 85 -9.12 -2.39 -3.77
CA GLU A 85 -9.27 -1.19 -4.60
C GLU A 85 -8.24 -1.15 -5.74
N ILE A 86 -6.99 -1.52 -5.45
CA ILE A 86 -5.88 -1.44 -6.41
C ILE A 86 -5.84 -2.65 -7.36
N LEU A 87 -6.27 -3.81 -6.88
CA LEU A 87 -6.13 -5.08 -7.58
C LEU A 87 -6.61 -5.08 -9.05
N PRO A 88 -7.75 -4.45 -9.41
CA PRO A 88 -8.20 -4.43 -10.81
C PRO A 88 -7.27 -3.66 -11.77
N PHE A 89 -6.42 -2.78 -11.24
CA PHE A 89 -5.54 -1.89 -12.01
C PHE A 89 -4.13 -2.44 -12.17
N LEU A 90 -3.83 -3.57 -11.49
CA LEU A 90 -2.51 -4.18 -11.54
C LEU A 90 -2.28 -4.95 -12.83
N LYS A 91 -1.04 -4.90 -13.33
CA LYS A 91 -0.55 -5.85 -14.34
C LYS A 91 -0.51 -7.27 -13.79
N GLU A 92 -0.56 -8.22 -14.69
CA GLU A 92 -0.08 -9.57 -14.36
C GLU A 92 1.39 -9.52 -13.93
N GLU A 93 1.73 -10.32 -12.94
CA GLU A 93 3.08 -10.38 -12.37
C GLU A 93 3.58 -9.06 -11.73
N ALA A 94 2.70 -8.10 -11.46
CA ALA A 94 3.03 -6.90 -10.72
C ALA A 94 3.67 -7.24 -9.36
N VAL A 95 4.53 -6.36 -8.87
CA VAL A 95 5.14 -6.49 -7.54
C VAL A 95 4.38 -5.62 -6.55
N VAL A 96 3.93 -6.23 -5.48
CA VAL A 96 3.26 -5.55 -4.36
C VAL A 96 4.12 -5.69 -3.11
N VAL A 97 4.39 -4.58 -2.44
CA VAL A 97 5.18 -4.53 -1.21
C VAL A 97 4.32 -3.97 -0.09
N PHE A 98 4.32 -4.62 1.05
CA PHE A 98 3.66 -4.18 2.26
C PHE A 98 4.69 -3.76 3.30
N HIS A 99 4.55 -2.55 3.81
CA HIS A 99 5.28 -2.08 4.98
C HIS A 99 4.64 -2.65 6.24
N ASP A 100 5.38 -2.67 7.33
CA ASP A 100 4.92 -3.19 8.63
C ASP A 100 4.30 -4.59 8.55
N ALA A 101 4.84 -5.43 7.67
CA ALA A 101 4.39 -6.79 7.45
C ALA A 101 4.56 -7.71 8.68
N TYR A 102 5.40 -7.32 9.64
CA TYR A 102 5.71 -8.11 10.82
C TYR A 102 5.62 -7.29 12.10
N LEU A 103 4.44 -6.83 12.44
CA LEU A 103 4.17 -6.04 13.65
C LEU A 103 3.79 -6.90 14.88
N MET A 104 4.32 -8.12 14.99
CA MET A 104 3.98 -9.01 16.13
C MET A 104 4.18 -8.37 17.49
N PHE A 105 5.15 -7.45 17.61
CA PHE A 105 5.35 -6.71 18.88
C PHE A 105 4.20 -5.81 19.26
N LEU A 106 3.50 -5.21 18.29
CA LEU A 106 2.38 -4.35 18.58
C LEU A 106 1.16 -5.14 19.05
N ARG A 107 1.08 -6.42 18.67
CA ARG A 107 0.03 -7.32 19.18
C ARG A 107 0.03 -7.35 20.71
N ASP A 108 1.17 -7.65 21.31
CA ASP A 108 1.28 -7.78 22.77
C ASP A 108 1.17 -6.43 23.48
N TYR A 109 1.72 -5.38 22.85
CA TYR A 109 1.71 -4.04 23.42
C TYR A 109 0.34 -3.34 23.32
N LYS A 110 -0.39 -3.52 22.20
CA LYS A 110 -1.67 -2.82 21.95
C LYS A 110 -2.89 -3.74 22.00
N LYS A 111 -2.74 -5.01 22.31
CA LYS A 111 -3.81 -6.03 22.28
C LYS A 111 -4.53 -6.09 20.93
N ILE A 112 -3.78 -5.88 19.84
CA ILE A 112 -4.32 -5.90 18.49
C ILE A 112 -4.14 -7.31 17.94
N GLU A 113 -5.24 -7.97 17.59
CA GLU A 113 -5.23 -9.39 17.23
C GLU A 113 -5.04 -9.61 15.71
N ASN A 114 -5.50 -8.69 14.88
CA ASN A 114 -5.55 -8.89 13.43
C ASN A 114 -4.79 -7.80 12.67
N PHE A 115 -3.60 -8.16 12.17
CA PHE A 115 -2.82 -7.31 11.29
C PHE A 115 -3.10 -7.65 9.84
N SER A 116 -3.58 -6.68 9.06
CA SER A 116 -3.95 -6.86 7.65
C SER A 116 -2.80 -7.39 6.82
N ASN A 117 -1.59 -6.88 7.03
CA ASN A 117 -0.44 -7.17 6.17
C ASN A 117 -0.01 -8.64 6.25
N ASN A 118 0.04 -9.23 7.42
CA ASN A 118 0.32 -10.66 7.58
C ASN A 118 -0.74 -11.53 6.90
N GLN A 119 -1.99 -11.12 7.05
CA GLN A 119 -3.10 -11.85 6.42
C GLN A 119 -3.02 -11.73 4.90
N LEU A 120 -2.79 -10.52 4.36
CA LEU A 120 -2.64 -10.30 2.92
C LEU A 120 -1.50 -11.12 2.31
N LEU A 121 -0.34 -11.18 2.95
CA LEU A 121 0.79 -12.00 2.49
C LEU A 121 0.46 -13.50 2.43
N SER A 122 -0.48 -13.97 3.25
CA SER A 122 -0.95 -15.36 3.22
C SER A 122 -2.09 -15.63 2.24
N TYR A 123 -2.92 -14.62 1.95
CA TYR A 123 -4.06 -14.75 1.04
C TYR A 123 -3.71 -14.53 -0.43
N ILE A 124 -2.81 -13.57 -0.72
CA ILE A 124 -2.49 -13.18 -2.09
C ILE A 124 -1.67 -14.28 -2.78
N ARG A 125 -2.05 -14.62 -4.00
CA ARG A 125 -1.35 -15.60 -4.82
C ARG A 125 -0.18 -14.96 -5.56
N GLY A 126 1.03 -15.43 -5.24
CA GLY A 126 2.26 -14.91 -5.83
C GLY A 126 3.51 -15.55 -5.27
N GLN A 127 4.64 -15.19 -5.81
CA GLN A 127 5.95 -15.55 -5.29
C GLN A 127 6.32 -14.58 -4.16
N LEU A 128 6.50 -15.09 -2.95
CA LEU A 128 6.91 -14.29 -1.80
C LEU A 128 8.34 -13.75 -2.00
N ILE A 129 8.51 -12.47 -1.73
CA ILE A 129 9.78 -11.75 -1.75
C ILE A 129 10.04 -11.21 -0.35
N LEU A 130 11.06 -11.72 0.31
CA LEU A 130 11.46 -11.27 1.64
C LEU A 130 12.85 -10.66 1.59
N PRO A 131 13.14 -9.65 2.43
CA PRO A 131 14.49 -9.13 2.56
C PRO A 131 15.47 -10.22 2.97
N SER A 132 16.64 -10.24 2.35
CA SER A 132 17.72 -11.20 2.61
C SER A 132 18.59 -10.80 3.81
N TYR A 133 18.15 -9.92 4.67
CA TYR A 133 18.96 -9.48 5.82
C TYR A 133 19.11 -10.59 6.84
N GLY A 134 20.38 -10.79 7.21
CA GLY A 134 20.80 -11.82 8.14
C GLY A 134 20.08 -11.78 9.50
N ASN A 135 20.35 -12.68 10.28
CA ASN A 135 20.06 -13.06 11.68
C ASN A 135 19.20 -12.19 12.62
N MET A 136 18.63 -11.08 12.18
CA MET A 136 17.74 -10.26 13.01
C MET A 136 16.28 -10.68 12.82
N VAL A 137 15.74 -11.36 13.80
CA VAL A 137 14.32 -11.73 13.92
C VAL A 137 13.39 -10.51 13.73
N PHE A 138 13.90 -9.31 13.97
CA PHE A 138 13.14 -8.07 14.00
C PHE A 138 13.23 -7.22 12.72
N SER A 139 14.00 -7.61 11.74
CA SER A 139 14.29 -6.75 10.58
C SER A 139 13.38 -6.97 9.37
N ARG A 140 12.48 -7.96 9.41
CA ARG A 140 11.59 -8.29 8.28
C ARG A 140 10.28 -7.53 8.35
N ASN A 141 10.35 -6.22 8.49
CA ASN A 141 9.14 -5.41 8.57
C ASN A 141 8.56 -5.05 7.19
N ILE A 142 9.18 -5.55 6.12
CA ILE A 142 8.73 -5.39 4.75
C ILE A 142 8.58 -6.79 4.14
N GLY A 143 7.44 -7.04 3.53
CA GLY A 143 7.19 -8.25 2.75
C GLY A 143 6.64 -7.87 1.37
N GLY A 144 7.02 -8.60 0.35
CA GLY A 144 6.53 -8.38 -0.99
C GLY A 144 6.09 -9.67 -1.69
N LEU A 145 5.33 -9.50 -2.73
CA LEU A 145 4.84 -10.57 -3.59
C LEU A 145 4.99 -10.15 -5.05
N LYS A 146 5.60 -11.01 -5.87
CA LYS A 146 5.39 -10.96 -7.31
C LYS A 146 4.11 -11.75 -7.60
N LEU A 147 3.09 -11.06 -8.09
CA LEU A 147 1.77 -11.66 -8.31
C LEU A 147 1.82 -12.81 -9.32
N SER A 148 1.03 -13.85 -9.08
CA SER A 148 0.78 -14.88 -10.09
C SER A 148 -0.01 -14.30 -11.25
N ARG A 149 0.09 -14.93 -12.41
CA ARG A 149 -0.82 -14.65 -13.54
C ARG A 149 -2.26 -15.00 -13.19
N ASN A 150 -3.19 -14.42 -13.93
CA ASN A 150 -4.62 -14.70 -13.80
C ASN A 150 -5.18 -14.40 -12.38
N GLN A 151 -4.79 -13.28 -11.78
CA GLN A 151 -5.27 -12.85 -10.46
C GLN A 151 -6.80 -12.86 -10.34
N LYS A 152 -7.52 -12.62 -11.44
CA LYS A 152 -8.99 -12.66 -11.49
C LYS A 152 -9.59 -13.97 -10.99
N ASN A 153 -8.88 -15.10 -11.18
CA ASN A 153 -9.33 -16.41 -10.71
C ASN A 153 -9.35 -16.51 -9.17
N TYR A 154 -8.69 -15.60 -8.49
CA TYR A 154 -8.55 -15.59 -7.03
C TYR A 154 -9.38 -14.50 -6.34
N TYR A 155 -10.11 -13.67 -7.06
CA TYR A 155 -10.86 -12.54 -6.48
C TYR A 155 -11.80 -12.99 -5.38
N LYS A 156 -12.58 -14.06 -5.61
CA LYS A 156 -13.46 -14.61 -4.57
C LYS A 156 -12.70 -14.96 -3.29
N HIS A 157 -11.51 -15.54 -3.44
CA HIS A 157 -10.64 -15.89 -2.31
C HIS A 157 -10.16 -14.64 -1.57
N TYR A 158 -9.80 -13.59 -2.29
CA TYR A 158 -9.37 -12.33 -1.68
C TYR A 158 -10.51 -11.63 -0.92
N PHE A 159 -11.72 -11.64 -1.44
CA PHE A 159 -12.89 -11.12 -0.74
C PHE A 159 -13.20 -11.89 0.56
N MET A 160 -12.82 -13.17 0.66
CA MET A 160 -12.99 -13.93 1.90
C MET A 160 -12.13 -13.37 3.05
N ALA A 161 -11.03 -12.66 2.75
CA ALA A 161 -10.21 -12.01 3.76
C ALA A 161 -10.98 -10.94 4.56
N LEU A 162 -12.01 -10.33 3.97
CA LEU A 162 -12.90 -9.39 4.66
C LEU A 162 -13.82 -10.07 5.70
N GLY A 163 -13.92 -11.40 5.70
CA GLY A 163 -14.63 -12.16 6.72
C GLY A 163 -13.88 -12.29 8.05
N THR A 164 -12.62 -11.86 8.13
CA THR A 164 -11.88 -11.79 9.40
C THR A 164 -12.47 -10.69 10.30
N GLN A 165 -12.32 -10.86 11.59
CA GLN A 165 -12.75 -9.84 12.55
C GLN A 165 -12.04 -8.51 12.29
N TRP A 166 -12.81 -7.44 12.17
CA TRP A 166 -12.29 -6.11 11.98
C TRP A 166 -11.88 -5.48 13.30
N ASN A 167 -10.75 -4.79 13.31
CA ASN A 167 -10.26 -4.09 14.48
C ASN A 167 -10.87 -2.69 14.64
N TYR A 168 -11.43 -2.15 13.55
CA TYR A 168 -12.15 -0.89 13.55
C TYR A 168 -13.22 -0.89 12.44
N LEU A 169 -14.19 -0.02 12.55
CA LEU A 169 -15.13 0.24 11.47
C LEU A 169 -14.58 1.36 10.59
N PRO A 170 -14.57 1.20 9.26
CA PRO A 170 -14.28 2.30 8.35
C PRO A 170 -15.20 3.49 8.61
N GLU A 171 -14.70 4.69 8.40
CA GLU A 171 -15.54 5.89 8.49
C GLU A 171 -16.66 5.83 7.44
N GLU A 172 -17.78 6.51 7.71
CA GLU A 172 -18.94 6.50 6.80
C GLU A 172 -18.56 6.92 5.37
N TYR A 173 -17.60 7.80 5.24
CA TYR A 173 -17.04 8.22 3.96
C TYR A 173 -16.39 7.06 3.20
N ASP A 174 -15.57 6.26 3.87
CA ASP A 174 -14.89 5.11 3.27
C ASP A 174 -15.92 4.07 2.81
N LEU A 175 -16.99 3.87 3.57
CA LEU A 175 -18.07 2.96 3.20
C LEU A 175 -18.88 3.44 1.98
N LYS A 176 -18.97 4.75 1.75
CA LYS A 176 -19.63 5.30 0.55
C LYS A 176 -18.87 5.05 -0.73
N ILE A 177 -17.54 5.00 -0.66
CA ILE A 177 -16.68 4.73 -1.82
C ILE A 177 -16.79 3.25 -2.25
N LEU A 178 -17.04 2.36 -1.29
CA LEU A 178 -17.17 0.92 -1.54
C LEU A 178 -18.54 0.48 -2.08
N ARG A 179 -19.51 1.38 -2.18
CA ARG A 179 -20.84 1.14 -2.75
C ARG A 179 -20.90 1.52 -4.22
#